data_4678292214d47872dd8d85e5eebcb58a
#
_entry.id   4678292214d47872dd8d85e5eebcb58a
#
_cell.length_a   1.000
_cell.length_b   1.000
_cell.length_c   1.000
_cell.angle_alpha   90.00
_cell.angle_beta   90.00
_cell.angle_gamma   90.00
#
_symmetry.space_group_name_H-M   'P 1'
#
loop_
_entity.id
_entity.type
_entity.pdbx_description
1 polymer ?
#
loop_
_entity_poly.entity_id
_entity_poly.type
_entity_poly.pdbx_seq_one_letter_code
_entity_poly.pdbx_strand_id
1 'polypeptide(L)'
;LTLVSQKILFNIASLTQIEVLLPEFRAYSRSISKSQDEAEDLVQDAIERALRTDKCPNKLEELRPWMFRVIRNLSIDELRKKRVRREYIQAQERLSDGLSSHPDVARDTLLRIAFDKLPPNAREILFLVDIMGTKYSEAAKIIGVQNGTVMSRVSRARRQLLELVDGSEITEARRKKN
;
A
#
# COMPACT_ATOMS: atom_id res chain seq x y z
N LEU A 1 -17.42 11.51 -34.48
CA LEU A 1 -17.36 10.53 -33.40
C LEU A 1 -18.23 11.04 -32.26
N THR A 2 -19.30 10.31 -31.90
CA THR A 2 -20.21 10.68 -30.84
C THR A 2 -19.48 10.64 -29.49
N LEU A 3 -19.91 11.48 -28.50
CA LEU A 3 -19.38 11.53 -27.13
C LEU A 3 -19.29 10.11 -26.49
N VAL A 4 -20.22 9.23 -26.83
CA VAL A 4 -20.26 7.84 -26.36
C VAL A 4 -19.09 7.03 -26.93
N SER A 5 -18.76 7.21 -28.21
CA SER A 5 -17.62 6.51 -28.85
C SER A 5 -16.29 6.97 -28.30
N GLN A 6 -16.14 8.26 -27.99
CA GLN A 6 -14.95 8.81 -27.36
C GLN A 6 -14.77 8.25 -25.93
N LYS A 7 -15.84 8.14 -25.15
CA LYS A 7 -15.79 7.59 -23.80
C LYS A 7 -15.46 6.09 -23.79
N ILE A 8 -15.95 5.33 -24.75
CA ILE A 8 -15.62 3.91 -24.91
C ILE A 8 -14.15 3.73 -25.26
N LEU A 9 -13.63 4.50 -26.23
CA LEU A 9 -12.21 4.44 -26.63
C LEU A 9 -11.28 4.87 -25.48
N PHE A 10 -11.66 5.89 -24.72
CA PHE A 10 -10.93 6.34 -23.54
C PHE A 10 -10.89 5.24 -22.45
N ASN A 11 -12.02 4.59 -22.18
CA ASN A 11 -12.09 3.49 -21.22
C ASN A 11 -11.25 2.29 -21.65
N ILE A 12 -11.24 1.93 -22.93
CA ILE A 12 -10.41 0.83 -23.45
C ILE A 12 -8.92 1.14 -23.30
N ALA A 13 -8.48 2.35 -23.66
CA ALA A 13 -7.09 2.77 -23.51
C ALA A 13 -6.66 2.78 -22.03
N SER A 14 -7.52 3.29 -21.15
CA SER A 14 -7.27 3.28 -19.69
C SER A 14 -7.21 1.87 -19.11
N LEU A 15 -8.08 0.95 -19.56
CA LEU A 15 -8.06 -0.45 -19.13
C LEU A 15 -6.75 -1.15 -19.49
N THR A 16 -6.25 -0.97 -20.71
CA THR A 16 -4.97 -1.56 -21.12
C THR A 16 -3.81 -1.06 -20.27
N GLN A 17 -3.79 0.23 -19.93
CA GLN A 17 -2.75 0.80 -19.06
C GLN A 17 -2.89 0.32 -17.60
N ILE A 18 -4.11 0.20 -17.10
CA ILE A 18 -4.40 -0.36 -15.77
C ILE A 18 -3.93 -1.81 -15.71
N GLU A 19 -4.19 -2.61 -16.75
CA GLU A 19 -3.76 -4.01 -16.81
C GLU A 19 -2.23 -4.14 -16.72
N VAL A 20 -1.49 -3.32 -17.43
CA VAL A 20 -0.01 -3.28 -17.38
C VAL A 20 0.49 -2.96 -15.95
N LEU A 21 -0.17 -2.04 -15.25
CA LEU A 21 0.21 -1.59 -13.90
C LEU A 21 -0.41 -2.43 -12.78
N LEU A 22 -1.29 -3.37 -13.10
CA LEU A 22 -2.03 -4.16 -12.10
C LEU A 22 -1.12 -4.89 -11.09
N PRO A 23 0.02 -5.50 -11.47
CA PRO A 23 0.93 -6.10 -10.51
C PRO A 23 1.47 -5.09 -9.49
N GLU A 24 1.79 -3.85 -9.91
CA GLU A 24 2.26 -2.79 -9.03
C GLU A 24 1.16 -2.32 -8.07
N PHE A 25 -0.08 -2.18 -8.55
CA PHE A 25 -1.22 -1.79 -7.71
C PHE A 25 -1.52 -2.84 -6.65
N ARG A 26 -1.48 -4.12 -7.00
CA ARG A 26 -1.62 -5.23 -6.05
C ARG A 26 -0.50 -5.25 -5.01
N ALA A 27 0.74 -5.08 -5.45
CA ALA A 27 1.89 -5.05 -4.55
C ALA A 27 1.79 -3.86 -3.57
N TYR A 28 1.41 -2.68 -4.06
CA TYR A 28 1.19 -1.50 -3.22
C TYR A 28 0.04 -1.71 -2.23
N SER A 29 -1.11 -2.19 -2.70
CA SER A 29 -2.25 -2.47 -1.81
C SER A 29 -1.88 -3.44 -0.70
N ARG A 30 -1.14 -4.51 -0.99
CA ARG A 30 -0.64 -5.45 0.03
C ARG A 30 0.27 -4.78 1.05
N SER A 31 1.09 -3.82 0.63
CA SER A 31 2.00 -3.12 1.55
C SER A 31 1.27 -2.25 2.58
N ILE A 32 0.05 -1.79 2.29
CA ILE A 32 -0.74 -0.90 3.15
C ILE A 32 -1.95 -1.58 3.81
N SER A 33 -2.32 -2.78 3.38
CA SER A 33 -3.45 -3.55 3.90
C SER A 33 -3.02 -4.52 5.01
N LYS A 34 -3.99 -5.05 5.75
CA LYS A 34 -3.80 -6.05 6.80
C LYS A 34 -3.92 -7.48 6.30
N SER A 35 -4.71 -7.70 5.23
CA SER A 35 -4.93 -9.01 4.62
C SER A 35 -4.86 -8.91 3.10
N GLN A 36 -4.74 -10.08 2.45
CA GLN A 36 -4.75 -10.16 1.00
C GLN A 36 -6.11 -9.77 0.44
N ASP A 37 -7.20 -10.19 1.09
CA ASP A 37 -8.56 -9.87 0.65
C ASP A 37 -8.82 -8.36 0.68
N GLU A 38 -8.43 -7.68 1.78
CA GLU A 38 -8.48 -6.21 1.84
C GLU A 38 -7.67 -5.54 0.72
N ALA A 39 -6.52 -6.11 0.36
CA ALA A 39 -5.68 -5.56 -0.71
C ALA A 39 -6.33 -5.72 -2.08
N GLU A 40 -6.93 -6.86 -2.38
CA GLU A 40 -7.63 -7.09 -3.66
C GLU A 40 -8.90 -6.22 -3.76
N ASP A 41 -9.67 -6.08 -2.69
CA ASP A 41 -10.84 -5.18 -2.64
C ASP A 41 -10.44 -3.73 -2.94
N LEU A 42 -9.36 -3.24 -2.33
CA LEU A 42 -8.85 -1.89 -2.60
C LEU A 42 -8.46 -1.68 -4.07
N VAL A 43 -7.87 -2.70 -4.70
CA VAL A 43 -7.52 -2.64 -6.14
C VAL A 43 -8.76 -2.61 -6.99
N GLN A 44 -9.75 -3.45 -6.70
CA GLN A 44 -11.03 -3.47 -7.43
C GLN A 44 -11.75 -2.13 -7.32
N ASP A 45 -11.90 -1.59 -6.11
CA ASP A 45 -12.55 -0.29 -5.87
C ASP A 45 -11.82 0.86 -6.59
N ALA A 46 -10.48 0.82 -6.60
CA ALA A 46 -9.67 1.82 -7.29
C ALA A 46 -9.86 1.76 -8.82
N ILE A 47 -9.92 0.56 -9.40
CA ILE A 47 -10.18 0.36 -10.84
C ILE A 47 -11.60 0.83 -11.17
N GLU A 48 -12.60 0.44 -10.39
CA GLU A 48 -13.98 0.88 -10.58
C GLU A 48 -14.08 2.42 -10.56
N ARG A 49 -13.39 3.05 -9.60
CA ARG A 49 -13.35 4.51 -9.50
C ARG A 49 -12.65 5.16 -10.70
N ALA A 50 -11.57 4.54 -11.20
CA ALA A 50 -10.86 5.01 -12.39
C ALA A 50 -11.75 4.98 -13.63
N LEU A 51 -12.54 3.93 -13.81
CA LEU A 51 -13.44 3.78 -14.96
C LEU A 51 -14.67 4.68 -14.90
N ARG A 52 -15.09 5.09 -13.70
CA ARG A 52 -16.27 5.97 -13.52
C ARG A 52 -15.93 7.46 -13.60
N THR A 53 -14.67 7.85 -13.42
CA THR A 53 -14.29 9.26 -13.40
C THR A 53 -13.78 9.73 -14.76
N ASP A 54 -14.16 10.94 -15.15
CA ASP A 54 -13.60 11.61 -16.32
C ASP A 54 -12.21 12.24 -16.04
N LYS A 55 -11.72 12.15 -14.80
CA LYS A 55 -10.41 12.68 -14.36
C LYS A 55 -9.30 11.63 -14.35
N CYS A 56 -9.57 10.41 -14.83
CA CYS A 56 -8.55 9.37 -14.94
C CYS A 56 -7.50 9.79 -15.99
N PRO A 57 -6.21 9.84 -15.64
CA PRO A 57 -5.18 10.14 -16.62
C PRO A 57 -5.11 9.06 -17.71
N ASN A 58 -4.81 9.50 -18.93
CA ASN A 58 -4.67 8.61 -20.09
C ASN A 58 -3.22 8.30 -20.45
N LYS A 59 -2.25 8.87 -19.72
CA LYS A 59 -0.82 8.58 -19.87
C LYS A 59 -0.35 7.72 -18.71
N LEU A 60 0.41 6.68 -19.01
CA LEU A 60 0.90 5.70 -18.03
C LEU A 60 1.67 6.36 -16.86
N GLU A 61 2.50 7.36 -17.19
CA GLU A 61 3.31 8.11 -16.22
C GLU A 61 2.47 8.91 -15.22
N GLU A 62 1.30 9.40 -15.65
CA GLU A 62 0.38 10.15 -14.81
C GLU A 62 -0.61 9.22 -14.09
N LEU A 63 -1.01 8.13 -14.76
CA LEU A 63 -1.95 7.13 -14.24
C LEU A 63 -1.38 6.40 -13.03
N ARG A 64 -0.11 6.00 -13.08
CA ARG A 64 0.55 5.27 -12.00
C ARG A 64 0.49 5.98 -10.65
N PRO A 65 1.00 7.23 -10.49
CA PRO A 65 0.92 7.95 -9.22
C PRO A 65 -0.50 8.34 -8.84
N TRP A 66 -1.37 8.57 -9.83
CA TRP A 66 -2.77 8.85 -9.59
C TRP A 66 -3.48 7.65 -8.98
N MET A 67 -3.30 6.45 -9.53
CA MET A 67 -3.86 5.21 -8.99
C MET A 67 -3.35 4.89 -7.59
N PHE A 68 -2.05 5.04 -7.32
CA PHE A 68 -1.52 4.87 -5.96
C PHE A 68 -2.20 5.80 -4.96
N ARG A 69 -2.46 7.04 -5.35
CA ARG A 69 -3.22 7.98 -4.51
C ARG A 69 -4.68 7.58 -4.32
N VAL A 70 -5.33 7.04 -5.35
CA VAL A 70 -6.71 6.53 -5.24
C VAL A 70 -6.75 5.36 -4.26
N ILE A 71 -5.90 4.35 -4.43
CA ILE A 71 -5.79 3.18 -3.54
C ILE A 71 -5.54 3.62 -2.09
N ARG A 72 -4.59 4.53 -1.89
CA ARG A 72 -4.28 5.08 -0.57
C ARG A 72 -5.48 5.76 0.08
N ASN A 73 -6.18 6.60 -0.66
CA ASN A 73 -7.34 7.31 -0.12
C ASN A 73 -8.46 6.34 0.27
N LEU A 74 -8.72 5.32 -0.55
CA LEU A 74 -9.67 4.25 -0.23
C LEU A 74 -9.26 3.51 1.06
N SER A 75 -7.99 3.15 1.20
CA SER A 75 -7.48 2.51 2.42
C SER A 75 -7.67 3.39 3.67
N ILE A 76 -7.41 4.69 3.57
CA ILE A 76 -7.62 5.63 4.68
C ILE A 76 -9.13 5.74 5.03
N ASP A 77 -9.99 5.81 4.01
CA ASP A 77 -11.42 5.89 4.22
C ASP A 77 -11.97 4.62 4.89
N GLU A 78 -11.49 3.44 4.48
CA GLU A 78 -11.84 2.18 5.14
C GLU A 78 -11.34 2.11 6.61
N LEU A 79 -10.13 2.57 6.88
CA LEU A 79 -9.63 2.67 8.26
C LEU A 79 -10.47 3.61 9.12
N ARG A 80 -10.90 4.75 8.57
CA ARG A 80 -11.81 5.69 9.25
C ARG A 80 -13.17 5.05 9.55
N LYS A 81 -13.78 4.37 8.57
CA LYS A 81 -15.04 3.65 8.75
C LYS A 81 -14.92 2.57 9.83
N LYS A 82 -13.85 1.75 9.77
CA LYS A 82 -13.57 0.72 10.79
C LYS A 82 -13.37 1.31 12.17
N ARG A 83 -12.71 2.48 12.28
CA ARG A 83 -12.54 3.18 13.55
C ARG A 83 -13.88 3.64 14.13
N VAL A 84 -14.70 4.34 13.33
CA VAL A 84 -16.05 4.80 13.75
C VAL A 84 -16.91 3.60 14.17
N ARG A 85 -16.88 2.50 13.40
CA ARG A 85 -17.62 1.28 13.73
C ARG A 85 -17.13 0.64 15.03
N ARG A 86 -15.80 0.63 15.28
CA ARG A 86 -15.24 0.14 16.55
C ARG A 86 -15.64 1.03 17.74
N GLU A 87 -15.57 2.34 17.60
CA GLU A 87 -16.01 3.29 18.63
C GLU A 87 -17.49 3.08 18.97
N TYR A 88 -18.32 2.75 17.96
CA TYR A 88 -19.74 2.41 18.18
C TYR A 88 -19.91 1.02 18.84
N ILE A 89 -19.09 0.02 18.48
CA ILE A 89 -19.15 -1.34 19.02
C ILE A 89 -18.46 -1.45 20.38
N GLN A 90 -17.39 -0.69 20.64
CA GLN A 90 -16.71 -0.64 21.96
C GLN A 90 -17.61 -0.03 23.05
N ALA A 91 -18.66 0.65 22.66
CA ALA A 91 -19.76 0.93 23.59
C ALA A 91 -20.53 -0.35 23.98
N GLN A 92 -20.32 -1.49 23.32
CA GLN A 92 -21.04 -2.74 23.55
C GLN A 92 -20.20 -3.97 23.83
N GLU A 93 -18.94 -4.14 23.33
CA GLU A 93 -18.14 -5.33 23.62
C GLU A 93 -16.64 -5.15 23.37
N ARG A 94 -15.82 -5.69 24.31
CA ARG A 94 -14.36 -5.88 24.16
C ARG A 94 -14.12 -7.28 23.60
N LEU A 95 -13.46 -7.43 22.42
CA LEU A 95 -12.68 -8.64 22.08
C LEU A 95 -11.81 -8.48 20.80
N SER A 96 -10.54 -8.81 20.96
CA SER A 96 -9.62 -9.57 20.11
C SER A 96 -9.17 -9.03 18.75
N ASP A 97 -7.92 -8.57 18.70
CA ASP A 97 -7.12 -8.42 17.47
C ASP A 97 -6.42 -9.75 17.13
N GLY A 98 -6.68 -10.26 15.92
CA GLY A 98 -6.00 -11.40 15.34
C GLY A 98 -4.91 -10.98 14.35
N LEU A 99 -3.66 -11.37 14.59
CA LEU A 99 -2.52 -11.24 13.68
C LEU A 99 -2.52 -12.43 12.72
N SER A 100 -2.51 -12.17 11.41
CA SER A 100 -2.34 -13.21 10.40
C SER A 100 -0.88 -13.27 9.95
N SER A 101 -0.26 -14.43 10.10
CA SER A 101 1.11 -14.75 9.71
C SER A 101 1.09 -15.71 8.54
N HIS A 102 1.94 -15.49 7.51
CA HIS A 102 2.24 -16.49 6.49
C HIS A 102 3.73 -16.85 6.52
N PRO A 103 4.08 -18.14 6.38
CA PRO A 103 5.48 -18.58 6.30
C PRO A 103 5.92 -18.79 4.85
N ASP A 104 7.13 -18.48 4.48
CA ASP A 104 8.19 -19.39 4.07
C ASP A 104 9.38 -18.71 3.34
N VAL A 105 10.59 -19.30 3.53
CA VAL A 105 11.90 -19.19 2.87
C VAL A 105 12.94 -18.22 3.48
N ALA A 106 14.08 -18.80 3.87
CA ALA A 106 14.87 -18.42 5.04
C ALA A 106 15.70 -17.12 5.08
N ARG A 107 15.94 -16.36 4.02
CA ARG A 107 16.71 -15.10 4.11
C ARG A 107 15.96 -13.89 3.57
N ASP A 108 15.25 -14.05 2.48
CA ASP A 108 14.20 -13.11 2.05
C ASP A 108 13.07 -13.03 3.09
N THR A 109 12.91 -14.09 3.87
CA THR A 109 11.93 -14.22 4.95
C THR A 109 12.18 -13.26 6.10
N LEU A 110 13.43 -13.08 6.58
CA LEU A 110 13.71 -12.20 7.72
C LEU A 110 13.44 -10.74 7.37
N LEU A 111 13.90 -10.29 6.20
CA LEU A 111 13.65 -8.94 5.73
C LEU A 111 12.15 -8.71 5.50
N ARG A 112 11.46 -9.68 4.92
CA ARG A 112 10.01 -9.63 4.70
C ARG A 112 9.24 -9.62 6.02
N ILE A 113 9.59 -10.48 6.97
CA ILE A 113 8.99 -10.49 8.31
C ILE A 113 9.25 -9.15 9.02
N ALA A 114 10.47 -8.61 8.94
CA ALA A 114 10.80 -7.32 9.50
C ALA A 114 10.00 -6.20 8.82
N PHE A 115 9.86 -6.24 7.50
CA PHE A 115 9.07 -5.28 6.74
C PHE A 115 7.58 -5.32 7.13
N ASP A 116 7.00 -6.52 7.30
CA ASP A 116 5.61 -6.70 7.70
C ASP A 116 5.33 -6.22 9.14
N LYS A 117 6.36 -6.24 10.00
CA LYS A 117 6.29 -5.69 11.37
C LYS A 117 6.39 -4.16 11.44
N LEU A 118 6.78 -3.50 10.36
CA LEU A 118 6.83 -2.04 10.32
C LEU A 118 5.44 -1.43 10.52
N PRO A 119 5.36 -0.26 11.18
CA PRO A 119 4.13 0.53 11.18
C PRO A 119 3.67 0.83 9.74
N PRO A 120 2.34 0.87 9.47
CA PRO A 120 1.81 1.04 8.12
C PRO A 120 2.41 2.23 7.34
N ASN A 121 2.61 3.37 8.00
CA ASN A 121 3.20 4.57 7.38
C ASN A 121 4.69 4.39 7.02
N ALA A 122 5.44 3.59 7.79
CA ALA A 122 6.85 3.28 7.51
C ALA A 122 6.94 2.28 6.36
N ARG A 123 6.08 1.28 6.36
CA ARG A 123 5.96 0.28 5.30
C ARG A 123 5.56 0.91 3.97
N GLU A 124 4.55 1.79 3.98
CA GLU A 124 4.09 2.53 2.79
C GLU A 124 5.23 3.34 2.15
N ILE A 125 5.96 4.12 2.95
CA ILE A 125 6.98 5.00 2.40
C ILE A 125 8.18 4.23 1.84
N LEU A 126 8.62 3.15 2.50
CA LEU A 126 9.69 2.28 1.98
C LEU A 126 9.25 1.54 0.73
N PHE A 127 8.00 1.08 0.68
CA PHE A 127 7.48 0.44 -0.51
C PHE A 127 7.54 1.37 -1.72
N LEU A 128 7.04 2.60 -1.60
CA LEU A 128 7.04 3.57 -2.69
C LEU A 128 8.46 3.94 -3.14
N VAL A 129 9.35 4.22 -2.20
CA VAL A 129 10.68 4.77 -2.51
C VAL A 129 11.68 3.67 -2.83
N ASP A 130 11.79 2.63 -1.99
CA ASP A 130 12.88 1.63 -2.07
C ASP A 130 12.49 0.44 -2.97
N ILE A 131 11.21 0.05 -3.00
CA ILE A 131 10.76 -1.08 -3.82
C ILE A 131 10.30 -0.61 -5.19
N MET A 132 9.46 0.43 -5.25
CA MET A 132 8.91 0.94 -6.52
C MET A 132 9.81 1.97 -7.21
N GLY A 133 10.89 2.42 -6.56
CA GLY A 133 11.81 3.42 -7.12
C GLY A 133 11.18 4.80 -7.35
N THR A 134 10.09 5.12 -6.64
CA THR A 134 9.36 6.38 -6.81
C THR A 134 10.21 7.55 -6.33
N LYS A 135 10.30 8.63 -7.12
CA LYS A 135 10.99 9.86 -6.70
C LYS A 135 10.33 10.45 -5.45
N TYR A 136 11.11 11.06 -4.57
CA TYR A 136 10.58 11.67 -3.33
C TYR A 136 9.47 12.69 -3.58
N SER A 137 9.57 13.49 -4.64
CA SER A 137 8.54 14.44 -5.03
C SER A 137 7.22 13.79 -5.47
N GLU A 138 7.30 12.62 -6.08
CA GLU A 138 6.14 11.83 -6.50
C GLU A 138 5.54 11.12 -5.30
N ALA A 139 6.35 10.48 -4.45
CA ALA A 139 5.90 9.89 -3.19
C ALA A 139 5.21 10.92 -2.29
N ALA A 140 5.73 12.15 -2.24
CA ALA A 140 5.12 13.28 -1.52
C ALA A 140 3.69 13.58 -2.02
N LYS A 141 3.49 13.57 -3.35
CA LYS A 141 2.16 13.77 -3.96
C LYS A 141 1.22 12.60 -3.67
N ILE A 142 1.72 11.36 -3.70
CA ILE A 142 0.93 10.16 -3.39
C ILE A 142 0.47 10.19 -1.94
N ILE A 143 1.40 10.45 -1.01
CA ILE A 143 1.13 10.41 0.43
C ILE A 143 0.42 11.70 0.93
N GLY A 144 0.49 12.79 0.17
CA GLY A 144 -0.11 14.07 0.54
C GLY A 144 0.68 14.81 1.61
N VAL A 145 2.03 14.81 1.51
CA VAL A 145 2.93 15.50 2.44
C VAL A 145 3.99 16.31 1.68
N GLN A 146 4.76 17.14 2.39
CA GLN A 146 5.88 17.86 1.80
C GLN A 146 7.07 16.94 1.50
N ASN A 147 7.88 17.29 0.52
CA ASN A 147 9.06 16.51 0.10
C ASN A 147 10.05 16.27 1.25
N GLY A 148 10.34 17.27 2.07
CA GLY A 148 11.20 17.13 3.26
C GLY A 148 10.64 16.13 4.28
N THR A 149 9.32 16.03 4.40
CA THR A 149 8.67 15.03 5.23
C THR A 149 8.87 13.62 4.70
N VAL A 150 8.87 13.42 3.39
CA VAL A 150 9.19 12.12 2.76
C VAL A 150 10.61 11.71 3.13
N MET A 151 11.60 12.60 2.94
CA MET A 151 13.01 12.33 3.27
C MET A 151 13.18 11.88 4.73
N SER A 152 12.60 12.61 5.66
CA SER A 152 12.68 12.29 7.08
C SER A 152 11.96 10.98 7.45
N ARG A 153 10.82 10.68 6.78
CA ARG A 153 10.10 9.41 6.98
C ARG A 153 10.87 8.22 6.43
N VAL A 154 11.46 8.33 5.23
CA VAL A 154 12.31 7.28 4.65
C VAL A 154 13.48 6.96 5.56
N SER A 155 14.21 7.98 6.03
CA SER A 155 15.34 7.79 6.95
C SER A 155 14.94 7.07 8.22
N ARG A 156 13.83 7.47 8.85
CA ARG A 156 13.33 6.81 10.07
C ARG A 156 12.85 5.38 9.81
N ALA A 157 12.14 5.16 8.71
CA ALA A 157 11.61 3.85 8.36
C ALA A 157 12.73 2.84 8.06
N ARG A 158 13.79 3.26 7.35
CA ARG A 158 14.97 2.43 7.11
C ARG A 158 15.67 2.04 8.42
N ARG A 159 15.82 2.97 9.35
CA ARG A 159 16.39 2.67 10.68
C ARG A 159 15.53 1.66 11.43
N GLN A 160 14.21 1.85 11.48
CA GLN A 160 13.30 0.90 12.11
C GLN A 160 13.36 -0.49 11.47
N LEU A 161 13.48 -0.57 10.14
CA LEU A 161 13.64 -1.84 9.45
C LEU A 161 14.94 -2.56 9.86
N LEU A 162 16.06 -1.85 9.92
CA LEU A 162 17.35 -2.41 10.36
C LEU A 162 17.26 -2.91 11.81
N GLU A 163 16.70 -2.13 12.72
CA GLU A 163 16.49 -2.53 14.12
C GLU A 163 15.65 -3.82 14.24
N LEU A 164 14.65 -4.00 13.38
CA LEU A 164 13.82 -5.21 13.33
C LEU A 164 14.58 -6.42 12.76
N VAL A 165 15.43 -6.22 11.77
CA VAL A 165 16.28 -7.27 11.19
C VAL A 165 17.31 -7.73 12.21
N ASP A 166 18.08 -6.81 12.80
CA ASP A 166 19.10 -7.11 13.82
C ASP A 166 18.50 -7.82 15.05
N GLY A 167 17.36 -7.36 15.52
CA GLY A 167 16.63 -8.00 16.63
C GLY A 167 16.14 -9.41 16.30
N SER A 168 15.83 -9.69 15.03
CA SER A 168 15.41 -11.00 14.55
C SER A 168 16.57 -11.97 14.45
N GLU A 169 17.74 -11.54 13.99
CA GLU A 169 18.97 -12.34 13.93
C GLU A 169 19.44 -12.79 15.31
N ILE A 170 19.39 -11.92 16.32
CA ILE A 170 19.75 -12.25 17.71
C ILE A 170 18.80 -13.33 18.28
N THR A 171 17.53 -13.25 17.95
CA THR A 171 16.53 -14.23 18.42
C THR A 171 16.70 -15.59 17.77
N GLU A 172 17.04 -15.63 16.49
CA GLU A 172 17.28 -16.87 15.75
C GLU A 172 18.61 -17.56 16.17
N ALA A 173 19.65 -16.77 16.41
CA ALA A 173 20.92 -17.27 16.92
C ALA A 173 20.80 -17.90 18.33
N ARG A 174 19.90 -17.36 19.18
CA ARG A 174 19.59 -17.93 20.50
C ARG A 174 18.79 -19.24 20.41
N ARG A 175 17.87 -19.38 19.44
CA ARG A 175 17.10 -20.62 19.23
C ARG A 175 17.94 -21.77 18.71
N LYS A 176 19.02 -21.50 17.97
CA LYS A 176 19.94 -22.54 17.46
C LYS A 176 20.96 -23.02 18.51
N LYS A 177 21.07 -22.36 19.67
CA LYS A 177 21.98 -22.71 20.76
C LYS A 177 21.31 -23.49 21.91
N ASN A 178 19.98 -23.64 21.89
CA ASN A 178 19.21 -24.45 22.81
C ASN A 178 18.63 -25.67 22.09
#